data_eb38d654ef83d81fe058e4ad4d25bdd2
#
_entry.id   eb38d654ef83d81fe058e4ad4d25bdd2
#
_cell.length_a   1.000
_cell.length_b   1.000
_cell.length_c   1.000
_cell.angle_alpha   90.00
_cell.angle_beta   90.00
_cell.angle_gamma   90.00
#
_symmetry.space_group_name_H-M   'P 1'
#
loop_
_entity.id
_entity.type
_entity.pdbx_description
1 polymer ?
#
loop_
_entity_poly.entity_id
_entity_poly.type
_entity_poly.pdbx_seq_one_letter_code
_entity_poly.pdbx_strand_id
1 'polypeptide(L)'
;MEKLAFKPWERVISDIRLVPKMVMLMVFSTVLIVAKQLWDANTFYDSLLAATQNAQVAQQHYEAYLTQVVWQTALLIVVFVALLLAAARVMLRQTQYLNGAIKLMASKNLSVPFGMDCKDEYGDVARELEKTRRQLHDVIQMQINASDELATLTEVMTLSMSETKESAQEEFNEIDQLATAMSEMSSTVQTVADHAQTASSLTEQAST
;
A
#
# COMPACT_ATOMS: atom_id res chain seq x y z
N MET A 1 -0.45 13.96 -3.75
CA MET A 1 -0.95 14.56 -2.49
C MET A 1 0.18 15.39 -1.89
N GLU A 2 -0.08 16.64 -1.55
CA GLU A 2 0.89 17.47 -0.86
C GLU A 2 1.14 16.90 0.54
N LYS A 3 2.40 16.96 1.03
CA LYS A 3 2.72 16.51 2.39
C LYS A 3 1.86 17.28 3.39
N LEU A 4 1.22 16.59 4.31
CA LEU A 4 0.45 17.23 5.37
C LEU A 4 1.40 17.99 6.30
N ALA A 5 1.42 19.31 6.17
CA ALA A 5 2.21 20.19 7.02
C ALA A 5 1.35 20.67 8.21
N PHE A 6 1.92 20.60 9.41
CA PHE A 6 1.26 21.02 10.64
C PHE A 6 1.76 22.41 11.06
N LYS A 7 0.86 23.22 11.63
CA LYS A 7 1.23 24.49 12.26
C LYS A 7 2.09 24.23 13.52
N PRO A 8 2.92 25.19 13.98
CA PRO A 8 3.81 24.97 15.12
C PRO A 8 3.12 24.45 16.39
N TRP A 9 1.91 24.92 16.69
CA TRP A 9 1.13 24.46 17.84
C TRP A 9 0.53 23.05 17.62
N GLU A 10 0.21 22.70 16.38
CA GLU A 10 -0.28 21.36 16.01
C GLU A 10 0.83 20.32 16.16
N ARG A 11 2.10 20.67 15.91
CA ARG A 11 3.26 19.77 16.06
C ARG A 11 3.44 19.31 17.51
N VAL A 12 3.23 20.18 18.46
CA VAL A 12 3.31 19.81 19.90
C VAL A 12 2.35 18.68 20.24
N ILE A 13 1.17 18.69 19.61
CA ILE A 13 0.15 17.65 19.81
C ILE A 13 0.41 16.45 18.87
N SER A 14 0.85 16.65 17.63
CA SER A 14 1.02 15.59 16.64
C SER A 14 2.26 14.73 16.88
N ASP A 15 3.31 15.26 17.50
CA ASP A 15 4.57 14.55 17.74
C ASP A 15 4.55 13.63 18.96
N ILE A 16 3.53 13.71 19.80
CA ILE A 16 3.35 12.85 20.97
C ILE A 16 2.45 11.68 20.59
N ARG A 17 2.80 10.46 20.98
CA ARG A 17 1.99 9.26 20.77
C ARG A 17 0.57 9.39 21.33
N LEU A 18 -0.40 8.71 20.72
CA LEU A 18 -1.82 8.83 21.05
C LEU A 18 -2.11 8.54 22.54
N VAL A 19 -1.60 7.42 23.05
CA VAL A 19 -1.81 6.99 24.44
C VAL A 19 -1.21 8.00 25.43
N PRO A 20 0.07 8.44 25.30
CA PRO A 20 0.61 9.51 26.14
C PRO A 20 -0.15 10.83 26.04
N LYS A 21 -0.67 11.20 24.86
CA LYS A 21 -1.51 12.40 24.70
C LYS A 21 -2.75 12.35 25.61
N MET A 22 -3.47 11.24 25.56
CA MET A 22 -4.68 11.05 26.38
C MET A 22 -4.34 11.02 27.87
N VAL A 23 -3.27 10.32 28.25
CA VAL A 23 -2.81 10.27 29.64
C VAL A 23 -2.37 11.66 30.13
N MET A 24 -1.59 12.40 29.33
CA MET A 24 -1.15 13.75 29.67
C MET A 24 -2.32 14.71 29.85
N LEU A 25 -3.33 14.66 28.95
CA LEU A 25 -4.55 15.45 29.07
C LEU A 25 -5.34 15.10 30.35
N MET A 26 -5.46 13.80 30.65
CA MET A 26 -6.11 13.31 31.86
C MET A 26 -5.38 13.77 33.12
N VAL A 27 -4.06 13.59 33.19
CA VAL A 27 -3.24 14.02 34.33
C VAL A 27 -3.30 15.53 34.49
N PHE A 28 -3.15 16.28 33.41
CA PHE A 28 -3.20 17.74 33.45
C PHE A 28 -4.55 18.27 33.95
N SER A 29 -5.67 17.70 33.45
CA SER A 29 -7.00 18.08 33.92
C SER A 29 -7.22 17.71 35.37
N THR A 30 -6.76 16.56 35.84
CA THR A 30 -6.86 16.12 37.22
C THR A 30 -6.04 17.02 38.14
N VAL A 31 -4.80 17.36 37.77
CA VAL A 31 -3.93 18.28 38.52
C VAL A 31 -4.57 19.66 38.63
N LEU A 32 -5.15 20.17 37.54
CA LEU A 32 -5.85 21.48 37.58
C LEU A 32 -7.06 21.45 38.51
N ILE A 33 -7.84 20.37 38.49
CA ILE A 33 -9.01 20.21 39.38
C ILE A 33 -8.56 20.14 40.84
N VAL A 34 -7.54 19.34 41.16
CA VAL A 34 -7.00 19.19 42.51
C VAL A 34 -6.39 20.52 43.02
N ALA A 35 -5.57 21.18 42.20
CA ALA A 35 -4.99 22.46 42.51
C ALA A 35 -6.07 23.52 42.81
N LYS A 36 -7.14 23.54 42.02
CA LYS A 36 -8.28 24.39 42.23
C LYS A 36 -8.98 24.09 43.57
N GLN A 37 -9.28 22.79 43.84
CA GLN A 37 -9.95 22.40 45.08
C GLN A 37 -9.12 22.78 46.33
N LEU A 38 -7.80 22.60 46.27
CA LEU A 38 -6.90 23.01 47.36
C LEU A 38 -6.91 24.55 47.57
N TRP A 39 -6.89 25.30 46.46
CA TRP A 39 -7.00 26.75 46.52
C TRP A 39 -8.33 27.20 47.14
N ASP A 40 -9.43 26.61 46.65
CA ASP A 40 -10.77 26.92 47.15
C ASP A 40 -10.94 26.55 48.63
N ALA A 41 -10.38 25.41 49.09
CA ALA A 41 -10.39 24.96 50.47
C ALA A 41 -9.60 25.93 51.38
N ASN A 42 -8.42 26.38 50.92
CA ASN A 42 -7.61 27.34 51.66
C ASN A 42 -8.30 28.71 51.80
N THR A 43 -8.89 29.21 50.70
CA THR A 43 -9.65 30.47 50.70
C THR A 43 -10.90 30.38 51.58
N PHE A 44 -11.56 29.21 51.59
CA PHE A 44 -12.71 28.96 52.47
C PHE A 44 -12.30 28.92 53.94
N TYR A 45 -11.17 28.27 54.26
CA TYR A 45 -10.62 28.24 55.62
C TYR A 45 -10.28 29.65 56.15
N ASP A 46 -9.62 30.47 55.33
CA ASP A 46 -9.29 31.85 55.68
C ASP A 46 -10.53 32.72 55.90
N SER A 47 -11.58 32.53 55.06
CA SER A 47 -12.85 33.21 55.16
C SER A 47 -13.65 32.83 56.44
N LEU A 48 -13.61 31.54 56.82
CA LEU A 48 -14.22 31.04 58.06
C LEU A 48 -13.52 31.58 59.31
N LEU A 49 -12.18 31.64 59.32
CA LEU A 49 -11.40 32.24 60.42
C LEU A 49 -11.73 33.71 60.61
N ALA A 50 -11.95 34.43 59.50
CA ALA A 50 -12.37 35.85 59.57
C ALA A 50 -13.84 36.05 60.06
N ALA A 51 -14.70 35.03 59.80
CA ALA A 51 -16.14 35.07 60.02
C ALA A 51 -16.59 34.68 61.45
N THR A 52 -15.68 34.17 62.34
CA THR A 52 -16.05 33.61 63.66
C THR A 52 -16.60 34.63 64.63
N GLN A 53 -16.67 35.93 64.32
CA GLN A 53 -17.21 37.00 65.19
C GLN A 53 -18.60 37.50 64.78
N ASN A 54 -19.18 37.17 63.64
CA ASN A 54 -20.49 37.66 63.24
C ASN A 54 -21.18 36.80 62.17
N ALA A 55 -22.32 36.17 62.49
CA ALA A 55 -23.02 35.21 61.57
C ALA A 55 -23.47 35.87 60.26
N GLN A 56 -23.79 37.14 60.22
CA GLN A 56 -24.15 37.87 59.01
C GLN A 56 -22.96 38.04 58.03
N VAL A 57 -21.80 38.27 58.55
CA VAL A 57 -20.56 38.39 57.75
C VAL A 57 -20.13 37.07 57.23
N ALA A 58 -20.32 35.98 58.00
CA ALA A 58 -20.06 34.60 57.51
C ALA A 58 -20.92 34.22 56.30
N GLN A 59 -22.20 34.59 56.29
CA GLN A 59 -23.11 34.27 55.18
C GLN A 59 -22.77 35.08 53.92
N GLN A 60 -22.38 36.32 54.04
CA GLN A 60 -21.96 37.14 52.92
C GLN A 60 -20.64 36.65 52.29
N HIS A 61 -19.70 36.19 53.09
CA HIS A 61 -18.47 35.57 52.63
C HIS A 61 -18.70 34.22 51.94
N TYR A 62 -19.66 33.43 52.41
CA TYR A 62 -20.04 32.17 51.81
C TYR A 62 -20.65 32.36 50.42
N GLU A 63 -21.54 33.33 50.21
CA GLU A 63 -22.11 33.63 48.89
C GLU A 63 -21.07 34.15 47.89
N ALA A 64 -20.15 35.00 48.35
CA ALA A 64 -19.03 35.47 47.54
C ALA A 64 -18.10 34.31 47.12
N TYR A 65 -17.83 33.37 48.05
CA TYR A 65 -17.04 32.17 47.78
C TYR A 65 -17.73 31.25 46.75
N LEU A 66 -19.03 30.98 46.93
CA LEU A 66 -19.80 30.17 45.95
C LEU A 66 -19.76 30.78 44.56
N THR A 67 -19.94 32.11 44.47
CA THR A 67 -19.86 32.80 43.17
C THR A 67 -18.49 32.68 42.54
N GLN A 68 -17.43 32.82 43.32
CA GLN A 68 -16.05 32.65 42.83
C GLN A 68 -15.78 31.22 42.35
N VAL A 69 -16.20 30.20 43.11
CA VAL A 69 -16.06 28.78 42.78
C VAL A 69 -16.79 28.43 41.46
N VAL A 70 -18.01 28.95 41.27
CA VAL A 70 -18.80 28.74 40.05
C VAL A 70 -18.10 29.33 38.86
N TRP A 71 -17.62 30.58 38.92
CA TRP A 71 -16.90 31.21 37.82
C TRP A 71 -15.59 30.51 37.45
N GLN A 72 -14.81 30.11 38.46
CA GLN A 72 -13.56 29.38 38.25
C GLN A 72 -13.79 28.01 37.62
N THR A 73 -14.83 27.30 38.10
CA THR A 73 -15.21 26.00 37.53
C THR A 73 -15.68 26.13 36.07
N ALA A 74 -16.50 27.15 35.78
CA ALA A 74 -16.96 27.43 34.44
C ALA A 74 -15.79 27.74 33.48
N LEU A 75 -14.85 28.58 33.90
CA LEU A 75 -13.64 28.90 33.12
C LEU A 75 -12.83 27.64 32.85
N LEU A 76 -12.63 26.78 33.84
CA LEU A 76 -11.84 25.55 33.74
C LEU A 76 -12.50 24.56 32.76
N ILE A 77 -13.83 24.43 32.80
CA ILE A 77 -14.60 23.62 31.86
C ILE A 77 -14.42 24.15 30.41
N VAL A 78 -14.52 25.46 30.21
CA VAL A 78 -14.35 26.08 28.89
C VAL A 78 -12.96 25.80 28.31
N VAL A 79 -11.91 25.99 29.11
CA VAL A 79 -10.54 25.70 28.72
C VAL A 79 -10.37 24.19 28.36
N PHE A 80 -10.91 23.31 29.19
CA PHE A 80 -10.84 21.87 28.98
C PHE A 80 -11.55 21.46 27.68
N VAL A 81 -12.75 21.96 27.45
CA VAL A 81 -13.50 21.69 26.19
C VAL A 81 -12.74 22.22 24.96
N ALA A 82 -12.16 23.43 25.07
CA ALA A 82 -11.35 23.99 23.98
C ALA A 82 -10.14 23.11 23.64
N LEU A 83 -9.43 22.59 24.65
CA LEU A 83 -8.30 21.67 24.47
C LEU A 83 -8.74 20.34 23.83
N LEU A 84 -9.87 19.78 24.28
CA LEU A 84 -10.41 18.56 23.69
C LEU A 84 -10.80 18.75 22.23
N LEU A 85 -11.45 19.86 21.90
CA LEU A 85 -11.82 20.18 20.50
C LEU A 85 -10.58 20.38 19.62
N ALA A 86 -9.54 21.03 20.14
CA ALA A 86 -8.28 21.18 19.42
C ALA A 86 -7.61 19.82 19.15
N ALA A 87 -7.52 18.94 20.15
CA ALA A 87 -6.96 17.60 19.99
C ALA A 87 -7.77 16.75 19.02
N ALA A 88 -9.10 16.75 19.13
CA ALA A 88 -9.99 16.03 18.23
C ALA A 88 -9.84 16.49 16.77
N ARG A 89 -9.70 17.82 16.55
CA ARG A 89 -9.51 18.38 15.21
C ARG A 89 -8.20 17.90 14.56
N VAL A 90 -7.12 17.82 15.32
CA VAL A 90 -5.83 17.30 14.83
C VAL A 90 -5.94 15.83 14.47
N MET A 91 -6.53 15.01 15.35
CA MET A 91 -6.72 13.57 15.11
C MET A 91 -7.60 13.29 13.88
N LEU A 92 -8.72 14.01 13.75
CA LEU A 92 -9.59 13.86 12.58
C LEU A 92 -8.88 14.20 11.27
N ARG A 93 -8.05 15.25 11.28
CA ARG A 93 -7.27 15.65 10.11
C ARG A 93 -6.24 14.58 9.71
N GLN A 94 -5.54 13.99 10.68
CA GLN A 94 -4.60 12.88 10.45
C GLN A 94 -5.32 11.66 9.85
N THR A 95 -6.45 11.28 10.43
CA THR A 95 -7.26 10.15 9.96
C THR A 95 -7.79 10.37 8.54
N GLN A 96 -8.29 11.57 8.22
CA GLN A 96 -8.78 11.90 6.88
C GLN A 96 -7.66 11.85 5.84
N TYR A 97 -6.47 12.30 6.18
CA TYR A 97 -5.31 12.22 5.29
C TYR A 97 -4.93 10.78 4.98
N LEU A 98 -4.80 9.91 6.00
CA LEU A 98 -4.50 8.50 5.80
C LEU A 98 -5.58 7.78 4.98
N ASN A 99 -6.85 8.06 5.27
CA ASN A 99 -7.96 7.50 4.49
C ASN A 99 -7.91 7.94 3.02
N GLY A 100 -7.54 9.20 2.76
CA GLY A 100 -7.30 9.70 1.40
C GLY A 100 -6.16 8.95 0.70
N ALA A 101 -5.05 8.70 1.39
CA ALA A 101 -3.92 7.95 0.87
C ALA A 101 -4.30 6.49 0.53
N ILE A 102 -5.02 5.82 1.43
CA ILE A 102 -5.54 4.46 1.22
C ILE A 102 -6.49 4.41 0.01
N LYS A 103 -7.38 5.39 -0.13
CA LYS A 103 -8.30 5.47 -1.29
C LYS A 103 -7.56 5.64 -2.61
N LEU A 104 -6.48 6.42 -2.65
CA LEU A 104 -5.64 6.55 -3.84
C LEU A 104 -4.98 5.22 -4.20
N MET A 105 -4.44 4.49 -3.23
CA MET A 105 -3.89 3.14 -3.46
C MET A 105 -4.96 2.16 -3.94
N ALA A 106 -6.14 2.19 -3.33
CA ALA A 106 -7.29 1.35 -3.72
C ALA A 106 -7.78 1.66 -5.14
N SER A 107 -7.66 2.91 -5.62
CA SER A 107 -7.95 3.29 -7.00
C SER A 107 -6.82 2.96 -7.98
N LYS A 108 -5.82 2.17 -7.55
CA LYS A 108 -4.64 1.77 -8.34
C LYS A 108 -3.70 2.94 -8.72
N ASN A 109 -3.87 4.10 -8.11
CA ASN A 109 -2.97 5.23 -8.32
C ASN A 109 -1.79 5.15 -7.33
N LEU A 110 -0.72 4.51 -7.76
CA LEU A 110 0.51 4.34 -6.99
C LEU A 110 1.59 5.39 -7.32
N SER A 111 1.31 6.30 -8.27
CA SER A 111 2.31 7.28 -8.73
C SER A 111 2.51 8.43 -7.74
N VAL A 112 1.52 8.68 -6.85
CA VAL A 112 1.54 9.82 -5.94
C VAL A 112 2.15 9.42 -4.60
N PRO A 113 3.36 9.91 -4.25
CA PRO A 113 3.92 9.66 -2.94
C PRO A 113 3.11 10.40 -1.86
N PHE A 114 3.04 9.82 -0.68
CA PHE A 114 2.44 10.47 0.46
C PHE A 114 3.35 10.36 1.68
N GLY A 115 3.20 11.28 2.61
CA GLY A 115 3.97 11.30 3.85
C GLY A 115 3.31 12.21 4.86
N MET A 116 3.52 11.91 6.14
CA MET A 116 3.03 12.71 7.25
C MET A 116 4.24 13.07 8.12
N ASP A 117 4.42 14.37 8.37
CA ASP A 117 5.51 14.88 9.21
C ASP A 117 5.07 14.91 10.67
N CYS A 118 4.87 13.72 11.26
CA CYS A 118 4.61 13.55 12.68
C CYS A 118 5.30 12.29 13.21
N LYS A 119 5.58 12.28 14.52
CA LYS A 119 6.33 11.21 15.21
C LYS A 119 5.44 10.32 16.07
N ASP A 120 4.13 10.42 15.89
CA ASP A 120 3.14 9.63 16.59
C ASP A 120 2.78 8.35 15.80
N GLU A 121 1.81 7.58 16.31
CA GLU A 121 1.32 6.35 15.69
C GLU A 121 0.79 6.57 14.27
N TYR A 122 0.21 7.73 13.98
CA TYR A 122 -0.26 8.10 12.64
C TYR A 122 0.92 8.28 11.67
N GLY A 123 2.03 8.87 12.16
CA GLY A 123 3.25 8.98 11.39
C GLY A 123 3.90 7.62 11.10
N ASP A 124 3.85 6.69 12.06
CA ASP A 124 4.33 5.33 11.87
C ASP A 124 3.50 4.61 10.80
N VAL A 125 2.17 4.67 10.90
CA VAL A 125 1.26 4.12 9.89
C VAL A 125 1.49 4.74 8.51
N ALA A 126 1.68 6.06 8.43
CA ALA A 126 1.93 6.74 7.17
C ALA A 126 3.24 6.27 6.51
N ARG A 127 4.30 6.01 7.31
CA ARG A 127 5.58 5.49 6.81
C ARG A 127 5.45 4.06 6.27
N GLU A 128 4.76 3.18 7.00
CA GLU A 128 4.54 1.80 6.55
C GLU A 128 3.62 1.75 5.31
N LEU A 129 2.63 2.62 5.24
CA LEU A 129 1.78 2.74 4.05
C LEU A 129 2.57 3.21 2.82
N GLU A 130 3.44 4.22 2.97
CA GLU A 130 4.30 4.69 1.88
C GLU A 130 5.29 3.61 1.42
N LYS A 131 5.85 2.83 2.36
CA LYS A 131 6.69 1.68 2.04
C LYS A 131 5.93 0.62 1.24
N THR A 132 4.71 0.29 1.67
CA THR A 132 3.82 -0.62 0.95
C THR A 132 3.48 -0.11 -0.45
N ARG A 133 3.18 1.20 -0.59
CA ARG A 133 2.94 1.81 -1.89
C ARG A 133 4.12 1.64 -2.83
N ARG A 134 5.35 1.88 -2.35
CA ARG A 134 6.58 1.70 -3.15
C ARG A 134 6.74 0.25 -3.57
N GLN A 135 6.60 -0.69 -2.66
CA GLN A 135 6.69 -2.11 -2.98
C GLN A 135 5.67 -2.54 -4.03
N LEU A 136 4.42 -2.07 -3.91
CA LEU A 136 3.39 -2.33 -4.93
C LEU A 136 3.74 -1.68 -6.28
N HIS A 137 4.25 -0.45 -6.27
CA HIS A 137 4.70 0.23 -7.48
C HIS A 137 5.80 -0.57 -8.18
N ASP A 138 6.80 -1.03 -7.43
CA ASP A 138 7.92 -1.81 -7.96
C ASP A 138 7.44 -3.16 -8.53
N VAL A 139 6.51 -3.84 -7.85
CA VAL A 139 5.90 -5.09 -8.35
C VAL A 139 5.15 -4.85 -9.67
N ILE A 140 4.35 -3.80 -9.75
CA ILE A 140 3.63 -3.45 -10.98
C ILE A 140 4.61 -3.11 -12.11
N GLN A 141 5.69 -2.40 -11.81
CA GLN A 141 6.71 -2.08 -12.81
C GLN A 141 7.42 -3.35 -13.32
N MET A 142 7.77 -4.27 -12.43
CA MET A 142 8.31 -5.58 -12.82
C MET A 142 7.31 -6.37 -13.67
N GLN A 143 6.02 -6.33 -13.32
CA GLN A 143 4.96 -7.00 -14.10
C GLN A 143 4.83 -6.43 -15.50
N ILE A 144 4.92 -5.10 -15.65
CA ILE A 144 4.90 -4.44 -16.97
C ILE A 144 6.10 -4.89 -17.80
N ASN A 145 7.31 -4.85 -17.23
CA ASN A 145 8.52 -5.26 -17.91
C ASN A 145 8.47 -6.75 -18.34
N ALA A 146 8.00 -7.63 -17.45
CA ALA A 146 7.82 -9.06 -17.79
C ALA A 146 6.78 -9.29 -18.89
N SER A 147 5.70 -8.50 -18.90
CA SER A 147 4.69 -8.57 -19.96
C SER A 147 5.24 -8.12 -21.32
N ASP A 148 6.09 -7.13 -21.34
CA ASP A 148 6.76 -6.61 -22.54
C ASP A 148 7.75 -7.64 -23.09
N GLU A 149 8.52 -8.28 -22.20
CA GLU A 149 9.42 -9.37 -22.54
C GLU A 149 8.66 -10.59 -23.12
N LEU A 150 7.53 -10.95 -22.51
CA LEU A 150 6.66 -12.01 -23.03
C LEU A 150 6.07 -11.68 -24.41
N ALA A 151 5.71 -10.43 -24.65
CA ALA A 151 5.23 -9.99 -25.97
C ALA A 151 6.32 -10.16 -27.03
N THR A 152 7.56 -9.72 -26.73
CA THR A 152 8.71 -9.88 -27.61
C THR A 152 9.02 -11.36 -27.86
N LEU A 153 9.00 -12.20 -26.84
CA LEU A 153 9.21 -13.64 -26.96
C LEU A 153 8.16 -14.31 -27.84
N THR A 154 6.90 -13.87 -27.71
CA THR A 154 5.80 -14.38 -28.56
C THR A 154 5.99 -14.01 -30.01
N GLU A 155 6.50 -12.82 -30.32
CA GLU A 155 6.83 -12.41 -31.69
C GLU A 155 7.95 -13.27 -32.28
N VAL A 156 9.05 -13.46 -31.55
CA VAL A 156 10.16 -14.33 -31.96
C VAL A 156 9.69 -15.75 -32.17
N MET A 157 8.83 -16.28 -31.28
CA MET A 157 8.26 -17.63 -31.43
C MET A 157 7.39 -17.75 -32.67
N THR A 158 6.63 -16.71 -33.01
CA THR A 158 5.80 -16.70 -34.23
C THR A 158 6.66 -16.72 -35.49
N LEU A 159 7.76 -15.97 -35.53
CA LEU A 159 8.72 -16.01 -36.64
C LEU A 159 9.37 -17.38 -36.75
N SER A 160 9.85 -17.96 -35.66
CA SER A 160 10.48 -19.28 -35.65
C SER A 160 9.50 -20.38 -36.08
N MET A 161 8.22 -20.30 -35.71
CA MET A 161 7.18 -21.22 -36.22
C MET A 161 6.94 -21.06 -37.71
N SER A 162 7.04 -19.84 -38.26
CA SER A 162 6.93 -19.60 -39.69
C SER A 162 8.09 -20.23 -40.45
N GLU A 163 9.33 -20.06 -39.98
CA GLU A 163 10.53 -20.68 -40.55
C GLU A 163 10.45 -22.23 -40.50
N THR A 164 10.03 -22.76 -39.35
CA THR A 164 9.84 -24.21 -39.20
C THR A 164 8.80 -24.76 -40.18
N LYS A 165 7.71 -24.02 -40.41
CA LYS A 165 6.69 -24.41 -41.39
C LYS A 165 7.24 -24.40 -42.82
N GLU A 166 8.05 -23.38 -43.16
CA GLU A 166 8.69 -23.30 -44.49
C GLU A 166 9.65 -24.45 -44.70
N SER A 167 10.54 -24.71 -43.72
CA SER A 167 11.47 -25.85 -43.77
C SER A 167 10.76 -27.20 -43.87
N ALA A 168 9.68 -27.38 -43.12
CA ALA A 168 8.88 -28.60 -43.23
C ALA A 168 8.25 -28.76 -44.61
N GLN A 169 7.84 -27.68 -45.25
CA GLN A 169 7.30 -27.73 -46.63
C GLN A 169 8.38 -28.09 -47.65
N GLU A 170 9.59 -27.59 -47.48
CA GLU A 170 10.75 -27.98 -48.31
C GLU A 170 11.08 -29.47 -48.13
N GLU A 171 11.13 -29.97 -46.91
CA GLU A 171 11.33 -31.40 -46.62
C GLU A 171 10.25 -32.28 -47.28
N PHE A 172 8.99 -31.85 -47.26
CA PHE A 172 7.93 -32.59 -47.98
C PHE A 172 8.17 -32.65 -49.47
N ASN A 173 8.64 -31.57 -50.09
CA ASN A 173 8.97 -31.55 -51.53
C ASN A 173 10.17 -32.47 -51.86
N GLU A 174 11.20 -32.49 -50.98
CA GLU A 174 12.34 -33.40 -51.11
C GLU A 174 11.91 -34.89 -51.01
N ILE A 175 11.03 -35.20 -50.05
CA ILE A 175 10.48 -36.55 -49.89
C ILE A 175 9.72 -36.98 -51.12
N ASP A 176 8.94 -36.13 -51.78
CA ASP A 176 8.20 -36.42 -53.00
C ASP A 176 9.15 -36.68 -54.15
N GLN A 177 10.24 -35.89 -54.25
CA GLN A 177 11.30 -36.15 -55.24
C GLN A 177 12.00 -37.49 -54.99
N LEU A 178 12.28 -37.83 -53.77
CA LEU A 178 12.88 -39.09 -53.35
C LEU A 178 11.97 -40.25 -53.65
N ALA A 179 10.68 -40.13 -53.41
CA ALA A 179 9.68 -41.18 -53.81
C ALA A 179 9.62 -41.42 -55.32
N THR A 180 9.71 -40.33 -56.10
CA THR A 180 9.78 -40.42 -57.56
C THR A 180 11.06 -41.13 -58.00
N ALA A 181 12.23 -40.74 -57.45
CA ALA A 181 13.51 -41.38 -57.78
C ALA A 181 13.53 -42.89 -57.41
N MET A 182 12.94 -43.22 -56.24
CA MET A 182 12.79 -44.62 -55.78
C MET A 182 11.90 -45.44 -56.72
N SER A 183 10.82 -44.82 -57.23
CA SER A 183 9.96 -45.50 -58.25
C SER A 183 10.70 -45.75 -59.55
N GLU A 184 11.48 -44.76 -60.02
CA GLU A 184 12.32 -44.93 -61.23
C GLU A 184 13.40 -45.98 -61.03
N MET A 185 14.04 -45.96 -59.83
CA MET A 185 15.03 -46.96 -59.45
C MET A 185 14.42 -48.38 -59.44
N SER A 186 13.23 -48.57 -58.91
CA SER A 186 12.50 -49.81 -58.85
C SER A 186 12.22 -50.34 -60.31
N SER A 187 11.81 -49.46 -61.22
CA SER A 187 11.60 -49.77 -62.61
C SER A 187 12.91 -50.20 -63.33
N THR A 188 14.01 -49.47 -63.02
CA THR A 188 15.34 -49.81 -63.57
C THR A 188 15.83 -51.16 -63.07
N VAL A 189 15.67 -51.47 -61.79
CA VAL A 189 16.01 -52.76 -61.18
C VAL A 189 15.21 -53.88 -61.83
N GLN A 190 13.92 -53.69 -62.11
CA GLN A 190 13.09 -54.65 -62.79
C GLN A 190 13.61 -54.90 -64.24
N THR A 191 13.96 -53.80 -64.93
CA THR A 191 14.52 -53.92 -66.31
C THR A 191 15.85 -54.68 -66.34
N VAL A 192 16.73 -54.43 -65.37
CA VAL A 192 18.00 -55.15 -65.19
C VAL A 192 17.76 -56.64 -64.90
N ALA A 193 16.80 -56.96 -64.05
CA ALA A 193 16.42 -58.34 -63.75
C ALA A 193 15.92 -59.10 -65.05
N ASP A 194 15.09 -58.43 -65.82
CA ASP A 194 14.58 -58.98 -67.10
C ASP A 194 15.71 -59.19 -68.12
N HIS A 195 16.66 -58.24 -68.19
CA HIS A 195 17.85 -58.39 -69.02
C HIS A 195 18.74 -59.56 -68.59
N ALA A 196 18.96 -59.70 -67.27
CA ALA A 196 19.74 -60.82 -66.72
C ALA A 196 19.08 -62.17 -66.99
N GLN A 197 17.75 -62.27 -66.89
CA GLN A 197 16.99 -63.45 -67.20
C GLN A 197 17.09 -63.81 -68.70
N THR A 198 17.02 -62.79 -69.57
CA THR A 198 17.16 -62.94 -71.00
C THR A 198 18.58 -63.41 -71.38
N ALA A 199 19.61 -62.84 -70.80
CA ALA A 199 20.98 -63.23 -71.00
C ALA A 199 21.24 -64.67 -70.53
N SER A 200 20.67 -65.08 -69.40
CA SER A 200 20.75 -66.44 -68.89
C SER A 200 20.12 -67.43 -69.86
N SER A 201 18.94 -67.16 -70.43
CA SER A 201 18.27 -68.00 -71.35
C SER A 201 19.02 -68.12 -72.73
N LEU A 202 19.60 -66.97 -73.16
CA LEU A 202 20.44 -66.98 -74.40
C LEU A 202 21.73 -67.82 -74.22
N THR A 203 22.33 -67.77 -73.03
CA THR A 203 23.51 -68.56 -72.71
C THR A 203 23.20 -70.06 -72.66
N GLU A 204 22.05 -70.42 -72.15
CA GLU A 204 21.58 -71.79 -72.09
C GLU A 204 21.31 -72.33 -73.55
N GLN A 205 20.71 -71.52 -74.41
CA GLN A 205 20.50 -71.84 -75.79
C GLN A 205 21.79 -71.99 -76.62
N ALA A 206 22.83 -71.23 -76.25
CA ALA A 206 24.15 -71.34 -76.95
C ALA A 206 24.98 -72.55 -76.51
N SER A 207 24.62 -73.17 -75.38
CA SER A 207 25.30 -74.34 -74.79
C SER A 207 24.72 -75.68 -75.21
N THR A 208 23.64 -75.67 -75.96
CA THR A 208 23.04 -76.88 -76.63
C THR A 208 23.41 -76.91 -78.07
#